data_b9b6fcce35470ffdf9ffe039806e5f26
#
_entry.id   b9b6fcce35470ffdf9ffe039806e5f26
#
_cell.length_a   1.000
_cell.length_b   1.000
_cell.length_c   1.000
_cell.angle_alpha   90.00
_cell.angle_beta   90.00
_cell.angle_gamma   90.00
#
_symmetry.space_group_name_H-M   'P 1'
#
loop_
_entity.id
_entity.type
_entity.pdbx_description
1 polymer ?
#
loop_
_entity_poly.entity_id
_entity_poly.type
_entity_poly.pdbx_seq_one_letter_code
_entity_poly.pdbx_strand_id
1 'polypeptide(L)'
;MPELENIKKYVRAANYISAVQIYLRENFLLTEKLKPEHIKPRLLGHWGTCPGINFTYANLNYLIKKHELDMMFVLGPGHGFPALQANLFMEGSLGKFYPKAAHDLGGMGYIAENFSWPYGFPSHSNPGAPGVILEGGELGYALATSYGAVMDNPDLIVACLIGDGEAETGPTATAWHLNKFNSPKINGAVLPILHLNGY
;
A
#
# COMPACT_ATOMS: atom_id res chain seq x y z
N MET A 1 23.27 -11.99 4.05
CA MET A 1 22.38 -12.83 3.19
C MET A 1 21.92 -11.96 2.03
N PRO A 2 22.10 -12.38 0.76
CA PRO A 2 21.74 -11.57 -0.42
C PRO A 2 20.27 -11.13 -0.44
N GLU A 3 19.38 -11.98 0.03
CA GLU A 3 17.93 -11.72 0.09
C GLU A 3 17.58 -10.53 0.99
N LEU A 4 18.20 -10.44 2.18
CA LEU A 4 17.98 -9.32 3.09
C LEU A 4 18.43 -7.98 2.47
N GLU A 5 19.55 -7.98 1.77
CA GLU A 5 20.03 -6.77 1.09
C GLU A 5 19.10 -6.35 -0.06
N ASN A 6 18.50 -7.30 -0.76
CA ASN A 6 17.50 -7.02 -1.79
C ASN A 6 16.22 -6.43 -1.20
N ILE A 7 15.72 -6.98 -0.07
CA ILE A 7 14.56 -6.42 0.65
C ILE A 7 14.88 -4.99 1.11
N LYS A 8 16.04 -4.73 1.68
CA LYS A 8 16.45 -3.38 2.10
C LYS A 8 16.51 -2.39 0.93
N LYS A 9 17.04 -2.82 -0.23
CA LYS A 9 17.07 -1.98 -1.44
C LYS A 9 15.66 -1.66 -1.91
N TYR A 10 14.79 -2.67 -1.95
CA TYR A 10 13.40 -2.51 -2.34
C TYR A 10 12.67 -1.52 -1.43
N VAL A 11 12.74 -1.72 -0.11
CA VAL A 11 12.11 -0.82 0.88
C VAL A 11 12.64 0.61 0.73
N ARG A 12 13.95 0.79 0.52
CA ARG A 12 14.53 2.12 0.31
C ARG A 12 13.98 2.79 -0.95
N ALA A 13 13.88 2.06 -2.05
CA ALA A 13 13.31 2.58 -3.30
C ALA A 13 11.83 2.91 -3.14
N ALA A 14 11.03 2.03 -2.56
CA ALA A 14 9.61 2.26 -2.30
C ALA A 14 9.38 3.47 -1.38
N ASN A 15 10.20 3.63 -0.32
CA ASN A 15 10.17 4.81 0.54
C ASN A 15 10.49 6.09 -0.22
N TYR A 16 11.51 6.06 -1.07
CA TYR A 16 11.86 7.22 -1.90
C TYR A 16 10.70 7.61 -2.81
N ILE A 17 10.12 6.64 -3.53
CA ILE A 17 8.99 6.88 -4.43
C ILE A 17 7.77 7.39 -3.66
N SER A 18 7.50 6.86 -2.46
CA SER A 18 6.41 7.35 -1.60
C SER A 18 6.62 8.83 -1.22
N ALA A 19 7.83 9.20 -0.80
CA ALA A 19 8.16 10.58 -0.46
C ALA A 19 8.05 11.51 -1.67
N VAL A 20 8.57 11.09 -2.81
CA VAL A 20 8.49 11.87 -4.06
C VAL A 20 7.05 12.17 -4.45
N GLN A 21 6.16 11.18 -4.36
CA GLN A 21 4.74 11.36 -4.66
C GLN A 21 4.07 12.41 -3.74
N ILE A 22 4.43 12.42 -2.46
CA ILE A 22 3.84 13.34 -1.49
C ILE A 22 4.37 14.77 -1.69
N TYR A 23 5.68 14.92 -1.85
CA TYR A 23 6.35 16.19 -1.69
C TYR A 23 6.75 16.86 -2.99
N LEU A 24 7.14 16.10 -4.03
CA LEU A 24 7.74 16.67 -5.21
C LEU A 24 6.81 16.68 -6.42
N ARG A 25 6.83 17.80 -7.13
CA ARG A 25 6.20 17.94 -8.45
C ARG A 25 7.21 17.72 -9.57
N GLU A 26 8.38 18.30 -9.42
CA GLU A 26 9.47 18.26 -10.37
C GLU A 26 10.76 17.88 -9.67
N ASN A 27 11.87 17.72 -10.40
CA ASN A 27 13.17 17.36 -9.84
C ASN A 27 13.10 16.11 -8.93
N PHE A 28 12.24 15.15 -9.28
CA PHE A 28 11.97 13.96 -8.47
C PHE A 28 13.20 13.02 -8.35
N LEU A 29 14.26 13.22 -9.14
CA LEU A 29 15.54 12.53 -9.02
C LEU A 29 16.59 13.33 -8.23
N LEU A 30 16.24 14.54 -7.77
CA LEU A 30 17.13 15.46 -7.07
C LEU A 30 18.46 15.70 -7.83
N THR A 31 18.34 15.83 -9.15
CA THR A 31 19.50 16.09 -10.04
C THR A 31 20.06 17.50 -9.88
N GLU A 32 19.27 18.40 -9.35
CA GLU A 32 19.69 19.74 -8.95
C GLU A 32 19.31 20.00 -7.48
N LYS A 33 19.87 21.07 -6.91
CA LYS A 33 19.55 21.49 -5.54
C LYS A 33 18.05 21.76 -5.42
N LEU A 34 17.45 21.22 -4.36
CA LEU A 34 16.01 21.40 -4.07
C LEU A 34 15.67 22.90 -3.89
N LYS A 35 14.59 23.31 -4.52
CA LYS A 35 14.05 24.67 -4.48
C LYS A 35 12.56 24.64 -4.12
N PRO A 36 11.99 25.74 -3.61
CA PRO A 36 10.56 25.80 -3.24
C PRO A 36 9.61 25.42 -4.39
N GLU A 37 9.92 25.79 -5.63
CA GLU A 37 9.10 25.50 -6.82
C GLU A 37 9.03 24.00 -7.16
N HIS A 38 9.97 23.19 -6.67
CA HIS A 38 9.94 21.73 -6.84
C HIS A 38 8.95 21.07 -5.90
N ILE A 39 8.52 21.76 -4.84
CA ILE A 39 7.59 21.24 -3.83
C ILE A 39 6.16 21.47 -4.29
N LYS A 40 5.32 20.49 -4.09
CA LYS A 40 3.88 20.64 -4.35
C LYS A 40 3.27 21.71 -3.46
N PRO A 41 2.37 22.58 -3.98
CA PRO A 41 1.69 23.60 -3.18
C PRO A 41 0.71 23.01 -2.18
N ARG A 42 0.28 21.74 -2.38
CA ARG A 42 -0.62 21.01 -1.51
C ARG A 42 -0.06 19.61 -1.29
N LEU A 43 0.33 19.33 -0.06
CA LEU A 43 0.89 18.03 0.36
C LEU A 43 -0.24 17.15 0.86
N LEU A 44 -0.44 15.99 0.24
CA LEU A 44 -1.42 14.98 0.64
C LEU A 44 -0.77 13.60 0.68
N GLY A 45 -1.36 12.71 1.47
CA GLY A 45 -0.76 11.43 1.85
C GLY A 45 -0.01 11.55 3.18
N HIS A 46 0.29 10.44 3.78
CA HIS A 46 0.88 10.40 5.12
C HIS A 46 2.23 9.70 5.12
N TRP A 47 3.31 10.48 5.16
CA TRP A 47 4.67 9.93 5.17
C TRP A 47 4.93 9.02 6.38
N GLY A 48 4.45 9.40 7.56
CA GLY A 48 4.71 8.65 8.80
C GLY A 48 4.28 7.19 8.76
N THR A 49 3.23 6.88 7.97
CA THR A 49 2.76 5.50 7.81
C THR A 49 3.42 4.75 6.64
N CYS A 50 3.96 5.46 5.64
CA CYS A 50 4.51 4.84 4.43
C CYS A 50 5.67 3.86 4.67
N PRO A 51 6.68 4.15 5.51
CA PRO A 51 7.80 3.23 5.71
C PRO A 51 7.39 1.87 6.27
N GLY A 52 6.45 1.83 7.20
CA GLY A 52 5.94 0.57 7.76
C GLY A 52 5.14 -0.23 6.74
N ILE A 53 4.33 0.43 5.91
CA ILE A 53 3.61 -0.21 4.80
C ILE A 53 4.60 -0.81 3.81
N ASN A 54 5.60 -0.04 3.37
CA ASN A 54 6.62 -0.50 2.42
C ASN A 54 7.44 -1.66 2.97
N PHE A 55 7.79 -1.61 4.25
CA PHE A 55 8.47 -2.71 4.93
C PHE A 55 7.62 -3.98 4.95
N THR A 56 6.36 -3.87 5.33
CA THR A 56 5.42 -5.00 5.36
C THR A 56 5.23 -5.58 3.97
N TYR A 57 4.93 -4.75 2.98
CA TYR A 57 4.70 -5.17 1.59
C TYR A 57 5.90 -5.91 1.00
N ALA A 58 7.11 -5.37 1.19
CA ALA A 58 8.34 -6.00 0.68
C ALA A 58 8.59 -7.39 1.29
N ASN A 59 8.32 -7.57 2.58
CA ASN A 59 8.47 -8.85 3.26
C ASN A 59 7.38 -9.85 2.83
N LEU A 60 6.14 -9.40 2.65
CA LEU A 60 5.06 -10.25 2.12
C LEU A 60 5.37 -10.71 0.69
N ASN A 61 5.84 -9.81 -0.19
CA ASN A 61 6.28 -10.15 -1.53
C ASN A 61 7.40 -11.20 -1.54
N TYR A 62 8.35 -11.08 -0.62
CA TYR A 62 9.39 -12.09 -0.46
C TYR A 62 8.80 -13.46 -0.08
N LEU A 63 7.86 -13.50 0.87
CA LEU A 63 7.19 -14.74 1.29
C LEU A 63 6.34 -15.35 0.16
N ILE A 64 5.58 -14.52 -0.56
CA ILE A 64 4.78 -14.94 -1.73
C ILE A 64 5.68 -15.64 -2.74
N LYS A 65 6.79 -15.01 -3.13
CA LYS A 65 7.71 -15.58 -4.12
C LYS A 65 8.44 -16.81 -3.63
N LYS A 66 8.79 -16.85 -2.35
CA LYS A 66 9.54 -17.97 -1.77
C LYS A 66 8.69 -19.22 -1.59
N HIS A 67 7.42 -19.06 -1.29
CA HIS A 67 6.51 -20.14 -0.94
C HIS A 67 5.36 -20.31 -1.92
N GLU A 68 5.35 -19.53 -3.03
CA GLU A 68 4.31 -19.56 -4.08
C GLU A 68 2.90 -19.38 -3.50
N LEU A 69 2.76 -18.42 -2.56
CA LEU A 69 1.51 -18.18 -1.85
C LEU A 69 0.51 -17.43 -2.72
N ASP A 70 -0.75 -17.82 -2.65
CA ASP A 70 -1.88 -16.99 -3.10
C ASP A 70 -2.23 -15.99 -1.98
N MET A 71 -1.86 -14.73 -2.18
CA MET A 71 -1.99 -13.71 -1.15
C MET A 71 -2.52 -12.39 -1.71
N MET A 72 -3.48 -11.81 -0.99
CA MET A 72 -3.97 -10.46 -1.21
C MET A 72 -3.48 -9.54 -0.08
N PHE A 73 -3.10 -8.31 -0.41
CA PHE A 73 -2.77 -7.28 0.56
C PHE A 73 -3.89 -6.25 0.67
N VAL A 74 -4.43 -6.05 1.87
CA VAL A 74 -5.46 -5.04 2.18
C VAL A 74 -4.83 -3.94 3.03
N LEU A 75 -4.90 -2.71 2.53
CA LEU A 75 -4.38 -1.52 3.20
C LEU A 75 -5.52 -0.81 3.95
N GLY A 76 -5.57 -0.93 5.27
CA GLY A 76 -6.53 -0.26 6.14
C GLY A 76 -6.31 1.25 6.22
N PRO A 77 -5.12 1.73 6.62
CA PRO A 77 -4.85 3.18 6.67
C PRO A 77 -4.71 3.77 5.26
N GLY A 78 -5.83 4.11 4.64
CA GLY A 78 -5.90 4.55 3.25
C GLY A 78 -5.07 5.79 2.92
N HIS A 79 -4.79 6.65 3.90
CA HIS A 79 -3.85 7.78 3.76
C HIS A 79 -2.40 7.33 3.50
N GLY A 80 -2.08 6.04 3.70
CA GLY A 80 -0.83 5.40 3.30
C GLY A 80 -0.75 5.01 1.82
N PHE A 81 -1.72 5.39 0.99
CA PHE A 81 -1.77 5.07 -0.44
C PHE A 81 -0.50 5.43 -1.22
N PRO A 82 0.29 6.48 -0.89
CA PRO A 82 1.58 6.71 -1.56
C PRO A 82 2.51 5.50 -1.50
N ALA A 83 2.50 4.76 -0.39
CA ALA A 83 3.29 3.53 -0.26
C ALA A 83 2.71 2.40 -1.12
N LEU A 84 1.39 2.18 -1.10
CA LEU A 84 0.77 1.17 -1.95
C LEU A 84 1.03 1.45 -3.43
N GLN A 85 0.83 2.69 -3.88
CA GLN A 85 1.10 3.07 -5.27
C GLN A 85 2.57 2.92 -5.64
N ALA A 86 3.50 3.24 -4.73
CA ALA A 86 4.93 3.01 -4.94
C ALA A 86 5.23 1.51 -5.15
N ASN A 87 4.61 0.63 -4.38
CA ASN A 87 4.77 -0.81 -4.55
C ASN A 87 4.17 -1.33 -5.85
N LEU A 88 2.96 -0.88 -6.23
CA LEU A 88 2.34 -1.21 -7.51
C LEU A 88 3.19 -0.75 -8.71
N PHE A 89 3.86 0.40 -8.58
CA PHE A 89 4.82 0.87 -9.56
C PHE A 89 6.07 -0.01 -9.61
N MET A 90 6.66 -0.31 -8.45
CA MET A 90 7.89 -1.11 -8.34
C MET A 90 7.74 -2.53 -8.89
N GLU A 91 6.57 -3.14 -8.76
CA GLU A 91 6.28 -4.47 -9.33
C GLU A 91 5.80 -4.43 -10.79
N GLY A 92 5.60 -3.23 -11.35
CA GLY A 92 5.16 -3.02 -12.73
C GLY A 92 3.67 -3.26 -12.98
N SER A 93 2.88 -3.57 -11.96
CA SER A 93 1.43 -3.78 -12.13
C SER A 93 0.70 -2.47 -12.44
N LEU A 94 1.14 -1.34 -11.89
CA LEU A 94 0.53 -0.04 -12.16
C LEU A 94 0.55 0.31 -13.66
N GLY A 95 1.66 0.06 -14.34
CA GLY A 95 1.83 0.35 -15.77
C GLY A 95 0.93 -0.46 -16.69
N LYS A 96 0.39 -1.62 -16.22
CA LYS A 96 -0.57 -2.42 -16.98
C LYS A 96 -1.92 -1.73 -17.13
N PHE A 97 -2.32 -0.92 -16.14
CA PHE A 97 -3.58 -0.19 -16.12
C PHE A 97 -3.42 1.27 -16.54
N TYR A 98 -2.26 1.85 -16.22
CA TYR A 98 -1.90 3.23 -16.54
C TYR A 98 -0.58 3.24 -17.33
N PRO A 99 -0.62 3.15 -18.68
CA PRO A 99 0.60 3.03 -19.49
C PRO A 99 1.63 4.14 -19.27
N LYS A 100 1.20 5.35 -18.89
CA LYS A 100 2.10 6.46 -18.53
C LYS A 100 2.86 6.23 -17.22
N ALA A 101 2.38 5.33 -16.36
CA ALA A 101 3.03 4.93 -15.11
C ALA A 101 3.85 3.63 -15.30
N ALA A 102 4.47 3.45 -16.46
CA ALA A 102 5.37 2.34 -16.73
C ALA A 102 6.55 2.30 -15.74
N HIS A 103 7.11 1.11 -15.52
CA HIS A 103 8.22 0.92 -14.57
C HIS A 103 9.54 1.44 -15.14
N ASP A 104 9.63 2.75 -15.37
CA ASP A 104 10.78 3.50 -15.84
C ASP A 104 10.82 4.91 -15.22
N LEU A 105 11.83 5.70 -15.57
CA LEU A 105 12.00 7.06 -15.05
C LEU A 105 10.86 8.00 -15.48
N GLY A 106 10.32 7.82 -16.68
CA GLY A 106 9.18 8.60 -17.17
C GLY A 106 7.93 8.31 -16.36
N GLY A 107 7.65 7.04 -16.10
CA GLY A 107 6.55 6.61 -15.25
C GLY A 107 6.69 7.06 -13.80
N MET A 108 7.92 7.07 -13.26
CA MET A 108 8.18 7.61 -11.93
C MET A 108 7.86 9.12 -11.87
N GLY A 109 8.28 9.88 -12.86
CA GLY A 109 7.93 11.31 -12.97
C GLY A 109 6.42 11.51 -13.07
N TYR A 110 5.76 10.68 -13.88
CA TYR A 110 4.31 10.74 -14.06
C TYR A 110 3.54 10.50 -12.74
N ILE A 111 3.90 9.47 -11.96
CA ILE A 111 3.23 9.23 -10.67
C ILE A 111 3.55 10.32 -9.65
N ALA A 112 4.79 10.85 -9.64
CA ALA A 112 5.18 11.95 -8.78
C ALA A 112 4.33 13.19 -9.06
N GLU A 113 4.23 13.61 -10.31
CA GLU A 113 3.47 14.78 -10.71
C GLU A 113 1.97 14.63 -10.45
N ASN A 114 1.40 13.46 -10.76
CA ASN A 114 -0.05 13.23 -10.79
C ASN A 114 -0.62 12.64 -9.51
N PHE A 115 0.19 12.30 -8.50
CA PHE A 115 -0.30 11.86 -7.22
C PHE A 115 -1.04 13.00 -6.51
N SER A 116 -2.29 12.73 -6.10
CA SER A 116 -3.17 13.70 -5.45
C SER A 116 -3.36 15.01 -6.25
N TRP A 117 -3.34 14.89 -7.57
CA TRP A 117 -3.54 16.02 -8.49
C TRP A 117 -4.89 15.87 -9.20
N PRO A 118 -5.55 16.98 -9.59
CA PRO A 118 -6.80 16.92 -10.36
C PRO A 118 -6.66 16.02 -11.60
N TYR A 119 -7.61 15.10 -11.77
CA TYR A 119 -7.60 14.09 -12.83
C TYR A 119 -6.42 13.10 -12.80
N GLY A 120 -5.61 13.14 -11.74
CA GLY A 120 -4.53 12.20 -11.48
C GLY A 120 -4.95 11.07 -10.53
N PHE A 121 -3.99 10.60 -9.73
CA PHE A 121 -4.25 9.56 -8.74
C PHE A 121 -4.88 10.11 -7.46
N PRO A 122 -5.68 9.31 -6.74
CA PRO A 122 -6.23 9.71 -5.44
C PRO A 122 -5.12 9.83 -4.38
N SER A 123 -5.40 10.55 -3.29
CA SER A 123 -4.51 10.64 -2.12
C SER A 123 -4.66 9.46 -1.16
N HIS A 124 -5.79 8.77 -1.22
CA HIS A 124 -6.15 7.63 -0.36
C HIS A 124 -6.42 6.39 -1.22
N SER A 125 -6.29 5.22 -0.64
CA SER A 125 -6.65 3.98 -1.31
C SER A 125 -8.11 4.03 -1.78
N ASN A 126 -8.33 3.58 -3.01
CA ASN A 126 -9.61 3.68 -3.68
C ASN A 126 -9.75 2.53 -4.67
N PRO A 127 -10.94 1.91 -4.82
CA PRO A 127 -11.16 0.81 -5.78
C PRO A 127 -10.90 1.16 -7.25
N GLY A 128 -10.74 2.44 -7.60
CA GLY A 128 -10.23 2.85 -8.90
C GLY A 128 -8.73 2.56 -9.11
N ALA A 129 -7.97 2.27 -8.04
CA ALA A 129 -6.59 1.82 -8.16
C ALA A 129 -6.53 0.29 -8.37
N PRO A 130 -5.57 -0.22 -9.16
CA PRO A 130 -5.46 -1.65 -9.45
C PRO A 130 -5.36 -2.50 -8.19
N GLY A 131 -6.19 -3.54 -8.09
CA GLY A 131 -6.18 -4.50 -7.00
C GLY A 131 -6.71 -4.01 -5.65
N VAL A 132 -7.20 -2.78 -5.57
CA VAL A 132 -7.76 -2.23 -4.33
C VAL A 132 -9.24 -2.57 -4.24
N ILE A 133 -9.64 -3.26 -3.17
CA ILE A 133 -11.03 -3.66 -2.90
C ILE A 133 -11.69 -2.81 -1.81
N LEU A 134 -10.92 -1.95 -1.12
CA LEU A 134 -11.37 -1.16 0.01
C LEU A 134 -11.21 0.33 -0.29
N GLU A 135 -12.27 1.09 -0.07
CA GLU A 135 -12.19 2.55 0.00
C GLU A 135 -11.55 2.94 1.34
N GLY A 136 -10.39 3.59 1.30
CA GLY A 136 -9.57 3.86 2.48
C GLY A 136 -9.71 5.27 3.05
N GLY A 137 -10.67 6.07 2.57
CA GLY A 137 -11.00 7.38 3.13
C GLY A 137 -11.70 7.29 4.47
N GLU A 138 -12.50 6.21 4.67
CA GLU A 138 -13.14 5.88 5.94
C GLU A 138 -12.39 4.74 6.61
N LEU A 139 -11.99 4.91 7.87
CA LEU A 139 -11.31 3.89 8.66
C LEU A 139 -12.32 2.96 9.35
N GLY A 140 -11.85 1.74 9.69
CA GLY A 140 -12.61 0.81 10.50
C GLY A 140 -13.29 -0.33 9.73
N TYR A 141 -12.94 -0.57 8.46
CA TYR A 141 -13.56 -1.61 7.64
C TYR A 141 -12.60 -2.71 7.18
N ALA A 142 -11.29 -2.45 7.20
CA ALA A 142 -10.30 -3.29 6.53
C ALA A 142 -10.32 -4.75 6.98
N LEU A 143 -10.39 -5.00 8.29
CA LEU A 143 -10.36 -6.36 8.84
C LEU A 143 -11.65 -7.12 8.50
N ALA A 144 -12.81 -6.49 8.58
CA ALA A 144 -14.08 -7.12 8.21
C ALA A 144 -14.11 -7.46 6.71
N THR A 145 -13.65 -6.53 5.86
CA THR A 145 -13.53 -6.74 4.41
C THR A 145 -12.58 -7.90 4.10
N SER A 146 -11.46 -7.99 4.82
CA SER A 146 -10.48 -9.07 4.66
C SER A 146 -11.08 -10.45 5.00
N TYR A 147 -11.89 -10.56 6.04
CA TYR A 147 -12.61 -11.79 6.33
C TYR A 147 -13.64 -12.12 5.25
N GLY A 148 -14.31 -11.12 4.68
CA GLY A 148 -15.20 -11.34 3.54
C GLY A 148 -14.45 -11.87 2.32
N ALA A 149 -13.26 -11.36 2.04
CA ALA A 149 -12.47 -11.77 0.88
C ALA A 149 -11.98 -13.23 0.94
N VAL A 150 -11.78 -13.79 2.13
CA VAL A 150 -11.33 -15.20 2.30
C VAL A 150 -12.48 -16.21 2.32
N MET A 151 -13.73 -15.76 2.35
CA MET A 151 -14.87 -16.68 2.32
C MET A 151 -14.88 -17.48 1.01
N ASP A 152 -15.07 -18.80 1.12
CA ASP A 152 -15.09 -19.75 0.02
C ASP A 152 -13.78 -19.80 -0.83
N ASN A 153 -12.67 -19.28 -0.29
CA ASN A 153 -11.34 -19.28 -0.93
C ASN A 153 -10.31 -19.93 -0.01
N PRO A 154 -10.27 -21.26 0.13
CA PRO A 154 -9.46 -21.94 1.14
C PRO A 154 -7.95 -21.75 0.97
N ASP A 155 -7.48 -21.46 -0.24
CA ASP A 155 -6.05 -21.26 -0.54
C ASP A 155 -5.59 -19.81 -0.39
N LEU A 156 -6.53 -18.86 -0.28
CA LEU A 156 -6.22 -17.43 -0.20
C LEU A 156 -5.79 -17.02 1.21
N ILE A 157 -4.68 -16.28 1.28
CA ILE A 157 -4.27 -15.55 2.48
C ILE A 157 -4.48 -14.05 2.25
N VAL A 158 -5.26 -13.41 3.10
CA VAL A 158 -5.39 -11.94 3.07
C VAL A 158 -4.55 -11.33 4.19
N ALA A 159 -3.46 -10.66 3.83
CA ALA A 159 -2.67 -9.85 4.74
C ALA A 159 -3.34 -8.48 4.88
N CYS A 160 -3.94 -8.23 6.04
CA CYS A 160 -4.64 -6.99 6.36
C CYS A 160 -3.76 -6.10 7.24
N LEU A 161 -3.23 -5.02 6.69
CA LEU A 161 -2.52 -4.02 7.47
C LEU A 161 -3.53 -3.04 8.07
N ILE A 162 -3.55 -2.94 9.39
CA ILE A 162 -4.54 -2.21 10.18
C ILE A 162 -3.81 -1.10 10.93
N GLY A 163 -4.26 0.15 10.78
CA GLY A 163 -3.76 1.27 11.58
C GLY A 163 -4.20 1.16 13.03
N ASP A 164 -3.45 1.77 13.95
CA ASP A 164 -3.75 1.77 15.38
C ASP A 164 -5.12 2.36 15.70
N GLY A 165 -5.42 3.56 15.20
CA GLY A 165 -6.74 4.17 15.37
C GLY A 165 -7.87 3.40 14.67
N GLU A 166 -7.58 2.74 13.54
CA GLU A 166 -8.53 1.88 12.84
C GLU A 166 -8.87 0.61 13.62
N ALA A 167 -7.90 0.07 14.37
CA ALA A 167 -8.03 -1.19 15.07
C ALA A 167 -9.21 -1.22 16.07
N GLU A 168 -9.55 -0.07 16.63
CA GLU A 168 -10.66 0.10 17.60
C GLU A 168 -11.86 0.86 17.03
N THR A 169 -11.91 1.06 15.70
CA THR A 169 -12.93 1.86 15.02
C THR A 169 -13.84 0.99 14.15
N GLY A 170 -15.14 1.28 14.17
CA GLY A 170 -16.15 0.70 13.29
C GLY A 170 -16.20 -0.84 13.32
N PRO A 171 -16.50 -1.50 12.19
CA PRO A 171 -16.54 -2.96 12.11
C PRO A 171 -15.18 -3.64 12.43
N THR A 172 -14.05 -2.97 12.24
CA THR A 172 -12.72 -3.54 12.58
C THR A 172 -12.63 -3.86 14.07
N ALA A 173 -13.20 -3.04 14.95
CA ALA A 173 -13.19 -3.27 16.40
C ALA A 173 -13.83 -4.62 16.79
N THR A 174 -14.86 -5.05 16.07
CA THR A 174 -15.53 -6.32 16.30
C THR A 174 -14.98 -7.47 15.46
N ALA A 175 -14.38 -7.16 14.32
CA ALA A 175 -13.86 -8.14 13.37
C ALA A 175 -12.69 -8.98 13.92
N TRP A 176 -11.99 -8.54 14.97
CA TRP A 176 -10.98 -9.32 15.67
C TRP A 176 -11.46 -10.69 16.17
N HIS A 177 -12.77 -10.84 16.36
CA HIS A 177 -13.39 -12.09 16.79
C HIS A 177 -13.79 -13.01 15.61
N LEU A 178 -13.76 -12.53 14.37
CA LEU A 178 -14.22 -13.30 13.20
C LEU A 178 -13.37 -14.55 12.93
N ASN A 179 -12.13 -14.60 13.39
CA ASN A 179 -11.31 -15.79 13.31
C ASN A 179 -11.93 -17.03 13.98
N LYS A 180 -12.84 -16.83 14.96
CA LYS A 180 -13.57 -17.92 15.63
C LYS A 180 -14.65 -18.54 14.75
N PHE A 181 -15.12 -17.81 13.75
CA PHE A 181 -16.17 -18.22 12.84
C PHE A 181 -15.65 -18.64 11.47
N ASN A 182 -14.37 -18.34 11.21
CA ASN A 182 -13.72 -18.66 9.95
C ASN A 182 -13.21 -20.12 9.96
N SER A 183 -13.85 -20.98 9.18
CA SER A 183 -13.45 -22.40 9.09
C SER A 183 -12.33 -22.58 8.09
N PRO A 184 -11.12 -23.04 8.49
CA PRO A 184 -10.00 -23.24 7.57
C PRO A 184 -10.19 -24.42 6.59
N LYS A 185 -11.33 -25.11 6.67
CA LYS A 185 -11.67 -26.21 5.74
C LYS A 185 -12.29 -25.71 4.44
N ILE A 186 -12.93 -24.56 4.48
CA ILE A 186 -13.69 -24.00 3.35
C ILE A 186 -13.34 -22.54 3.04
N ASN A 187 -12.65 -21.87 3.96
CA ASN A 187 -12.26 -20.48 3.82
C ASN A 187 -10.74 -20.34 3.89
N GLY A 188 -10.23 -19.25 3.34
CA GLY A 188 -8.83 -18.88 3.47
C GLY A 188 -8.50 -18.30 4.85
N ALA A 189 -7.32 -17.73 4.98
CA ALA A 189 -6.81 -17.17 6.22
C ALA A 189 -6.64 -15.65 6.14
N VAL A 190 -6.95 -14.94 7.23
CA VAL A 190 -6.60 -13.53 7.39
C VAL A 190 -5.38 -13.43 8.30
N LEU A 191 -4.35 -12.71 7.83
CA LEU A 191 -3.19 -12.31 8.62
C LEU A 191 -3.34 -10.84 9.00
N PRO A 192 -3.87 -10.51 10.17
CA PRO A 192 -3.96 -9.13 10.63
C PRO A 192 -2.58 -8.64 11.07
N ILE A 193 -2.18 -7.47 10.58
CA ILE A 193 -0.90 -6.81 10.89
C ILE A 193 -1.22 -5.44 11.47
N LEU A 194 -1.05 -5.30 12.78
CA LEU A 194 -1.24 -4.01 13.45
C LEU A 194 -0.05 -3.09 13.16
N HIS A 195 -0.33 -1.95 12.57
CA HIS A 195 0.66 -0.95 12.21
C HIS A 195 0.58 0.24 13.16
N LEU A 196 1.52 0.29 14.10
CA LEU A 196 1.67 1.39 15.05
C LEU A 196 2.60 2.45 14.46
N ASN A 197 2.05 3.55 14.00
CA ASN A 197 2.83 4.64 13.42
C ASN A 197 3.13 5.77 14.43
N GLY A 198 2.54 5.72 15.62
CA GLY A 198 2.77 6.67 16.70
C GLY A 198 1.98 7.97 16.62
N TYR A 199 0.91 8.01 15.85
CA TYR A 199 0.05 9.20 15.68
C TYR A 199 -1.38 8.91 16.13
#